data_8940feec5d355ec8b95c390004cbc6ba
#
_entry.id   8940feec5d355ec8b95c390004cbc6ba
#
_cell.length_a   1.000
_cell.length_b   1.000
_cell.length_c   1.000
_cell.angle_alpha   90.00
_cell.angle_beta   90.00
_cell.angle_gamma   90.00
#
_symmetry.space_group_name_H-M   'P 1'
#
loop_
_entity.id
_entity.type
_entity.pdbx_description
1 polymer ?
#
loop_
_entity_poly.entity_id
_entity_poly.type
_entity_poly.pdbx_seq_one_letter_code
_entity_poly.pdbx_strand_id
1 'polypeptide(L)'
;MSSDSTYLQMFSTLTAEGELRLELKEQPMPIPGENEVLIRIEATPINPSDHGVMFGWASMASASSSGSGADTVLSAPVSEQGMAVMKARIGQSLAVGNEGAGTVVATGTSELAKSLDGKVVAAMGGGMYGQYRCVDASVCLPLLDDHTAKDGASSFVNPLTALCMIETMNLEGHTALVHTAAASNLGQMLNRICLDGGVDLVNIVRKDEQETLLREMGAKYVCNSSKDSFMADLTDAIHATGATLAFDATGGGALASTILSAMEAAAARTPGAYSIYGSVKHKQVYLYGGLDTSPTTLNRGYGMAWGVGGWLLPNFLARVGQEVATRLRTRVATEMKTTFASHYTNEISLAEALDADIVAQYNSKSTGKKFLVCPQK
;
A
#
# COMPACT_ATOMS: atom_id res chain seq x y z
N MET A 1 33.49 3.17 9.92
CA MET A 1 33.30 4.13 8.82
C MET A 1 33.82 5.48 9.29
N SER A 2 34.48 6.29 8.41
CA SER A 2 35.01 7.59 8.81
C SER A 2 33.84 8.57 9.10
N SER A 3 34.04 9.50 10.06
CA SER A 3 33.05 10.51 10.44
C SER A 3 32.66 11.50 9.34
N ASP A 4 33.35 11.46 8.20
CA ASP A 4 33.20 12.41 7.08
C ASP A 4 32.48 11.78 5.86
N SER A 5 31.93 10.55 5.97
CA SER A 5 31.20 9.93 4.87
C SER A 5 29.77 10.44 4.81
N THR A 6 29.29 10.78 3.62
CA THR A 6 27.92 11.19 3.32
C THR A 6 27.19 10.13 2.50
N TYR A 7 25.86 10.22 2.45
CA TYR A 7 25.02 9.39 1.60
C TYR A 7 23.86 10.21 1.02
N LEU A 8 23.27 9.75 -0.07
CA LEU A 8 22.12 10.40 -0.70
C LEU A 8 20.82 9.90 -0.11
N GLN A 9 19.92 10.87 0.22
CA GLN A 9 18.56 10.65 0.69
C GLN A 9 17.59 11.53 -0.09
N MET A 10 16.48 10.95 -0.54
CA MET A 10 15.41 11.69 -1.20
C MET A 10 14.52 12.39 -0.18
N PHE A 11 14.25 13.67 -0.43
CA PHE A 11 13.35 14.51 0.37
C PHE A 11 12.25 15.11 -0.48
N SER A 12 11.09 15.31 0.14
CA SER A 12 9.97 16.06 -0.41
C SER A 12 9.73 17.30 0.45
N THR A 13 9.77 18.48 -0.17
CA THR A 13 9.60 19.78 0.50
C THR A 13 8.47 20.55 -0.16
N LEU A 14 7.53 21.08 0.61
CA LEU A 14 6.53 22.03 0.14
C LEU A 14 7.00 23.44 0.47
N THR A 15 7.21 24.27 -0.55
CA THR A 15 7.66 25.65 -0.35
C THR A 15 6.48 26.58 -0.01
N ALA A 16 6.79 27.75 0.53
CA ALA A 16 5.78 28.78 0.85
C ALA A 16 5.11 29.36 -0.42
N GLU A 17 5.80 29.29 -1.55
CA GLU A 17 5.38 29.80 -2.86
C GLU A 17 4.41 28.84 -3.58
N GLY A 18 4.10 27.66 -2.97
CA GLY A 18 3.18 26.69 -3.56
C GLY A 18 3.83 25.76 -4.57
N GLU A 19 5.12 25.45 -4.40
CA GLU A 19 5.85 24.45 -5.17
C GLU A 19 6.19 23.26 -4.29
N LEU A 20 5.87 22.06 -4.75
CA LEU A 20 6.41 20.83 -4.19
C LEU A 20 7.71 20.47 -4.91
N ARG A 21 8.76 20.18 -4.14
CA ARG A 21 10.09 19.79 -4.67
C ARG A 21 10.51 18.45 -4.09
N LEU A 22 10.84 17.50 -4.96
CA LEU A 22 11.55 16.30 -4.59
C LEU A 22 13.00 16.41 -5.10
N GLU A 23 13.94 16.14 -4.19
CA GLU A 23 15.37 16.30 -4.46
C GLU A 23 16.20 15.30 -3.65
N LEU A 24 17.39 14.98 -4.13
CA LEU A 24 18.36 14.24 -3.37
C LEU A 24 19.23 15.21 -2.56
N LYS A 25 19.45 14.87 -1.29
CA LYS A 25 20.33 15.65 -0.41
C LYS A 25 21.40 14.74 0.17
N GLU A 26 22.63 15.21 0.20
CA GLU A 26 23.67 14.58 0.99
C GLU A 26 23.34 14.69 2.48
N GLN A 27 23.45 13.58 3.18
CA GLN A 27 23.28 13.48 4.62
C GLN A 27 24.52 12.88 5.26
N PRO A 28 24.90 13.28 6.47
CA PRO A 28 25.98 12.62 7.19
C PRO A 28 25.57 11.16 7.48
N MET A 29 26.56 10.23 7.39
CA MET A 29 26.32 8.83 7.69
C MET A 29 25.80 8.67 9.13
N PRO A 30 24.61 8.07 9.32
CA PRO A 30 24.05 7.94 10.64
C PRO A 30 24.75 6.84 11.44
N ILE A 31 24.81 7.04 12.76
CA ILE A 31 25.36 6.07 13.71
C ILE A 31 24.19 5.43 14.43
N PRO A 32 24.02 4.09 14.40
CA PRO A 32 22.91 3.44 15.07
C PRO A 32 22.98 3.62 16.59
N GLY A 33 21.83 3.99 17.18
CA GLY A 33 21.62 3.99 18.63
C GLY A 33 21.60 2.56 19.20
N GLU A 34 21.46 2.43 20.52
CA GLU A 34 21.55 1.14 21.23
C GLU A 34 20.70 0.02 20.61
N ASN A 35 19.45 0.32 20.27
CA ASN A 35 18.50 -0.65 19.72
C ASN A 35 18.34 -0.56 18.20
N GLU A 36 19.18 0.21 17.51
CA GLU A 36 19.08 0.44 16.08
C GLU A 36 20.10 -0.37 15.29
N VAL A 37 19.78 -0.55 14.03
CA VAL A 37 20.70 -1.07 13.00
C VAL A 37 20.81 -0.07 11.85
N LEU A 38 22.00 0.01 11.23
CA LEU A 38 22.22 0.74 10.00
C LEU A 38 22.08 -0.22 8.83
N ILE A 39 21.10 0.01 7.99
CA ILE A 39 20.84 -0.78 6.79
C ILE A 39 21.40 -0.02 5.58
N ARG A 40 22.22 -0.68 4.77
CA ARG A 40 22.53 -0.25 3.41
C ARG A 40 21.35 -0.68 2.53
N ILE A 41 20.50 0.28 2.15
CA ILE A 41 19.27 0.00 1.40
C ILE A 41 19.64 -0.37 -0.04
N GLU A 42 19.17 -1.52 -0.50
CA GLU A 42 19.47 -2.06 -1.83
C GLU A 42 18.23 -2.05 -2.74
N ALA A 43 17.04 -2.18 -2.16
CA ALA A 43 15.79 -2.26 -2.89
C ALA A 43 14.63 -1.65 -2.09
N THR A 44 13.85 -0.78 -2.71
CA THR A 44 12.66 -0.18 -2.11
C THR A 44 11.57 0.00 -3.18
N PRO A 45 10.33 -0.49 -2.95
CA PRO A 45 9.27 -0.41 -3.94
C PRO A 45 8.65 0.98 -3.99
N ILE A 46 8.08 1.35 -5.13
CA ILE A 46 7.14 2.48 -5.18
C ILE A 46 5.74 1.92 -5.01
N ASN A 47 5.10 2.28 -3.89
CA ASN A 47 3.71 1.95 -3.59
C ASN A 47 2.82 3.20 -3.73
N PRO A 48 1.52 3.07 -4.03
CA PRO A 48 0.60 4.22 -4.03
C PRO A 48 0.60 5.02 -2.72
N SER A 49 0.87 4.37 -1.58
CA SER A 49 0.96 5.03 -0.27
C SER A 49 2.17 5.96 -0.13
N ASP A 50 3.25 5.75 -0.88
CA ASP A 50 4.42 6.64 -0.88
C ASP A 50 4.06 8.02 -1.46
N HIS A 51 3.14 8.07 -2.42
CA HIS A 51 2.72 9.31 -3.09
C HIS A 51 2.13 10.34 -2.12
N GLY A 52 1.60 9.92 -0.98
CA GLY A 52 1.09 10.82 0.05
C GLY A 52 2.17 11.76 0.59
N VAL A 53 3.35 11.24 0.91
CA VAL A 53 4.49 12.03 1.36
C VAL A 53 5.26 12.60 0.17
N MET A 54 5.45 11.84 -0.91
CA MET A 54 6.16 12.30 -2.10
C MET A 54 5.50 13.53 -2.72
N PHE A 55 4.21 13.42 -3.05
CA PHE A 55 3.51 14.38 -3.90
C PHE A 55 2.43 15.17 -3.15
N GLY A 56 1.79 14.58 -2.15
CA GLY A 56 0.67 15.22 -1.44
C GLY A 56 -0.43 15.66 -2.41
N TRP A 57 -0.72 16.96 -2.45
CA TRP A 57 -1.72 17.60 -3.32
C TRP A 57 -1.10 18.35 -4.52
N ALA A 58 0.13 18.03 -4.89
CA ALA A 58 0.77 18.63 -6.06
C ALA A 58 0.15 18.15 -7.38
N SER A 59 0.10 19.02 -8.36
CA SER A 59 -0.38 18.72 -9.72
C SER A 59 0.70 17.98 -10.52
N MET A 60 0.76 16.65 -10.38
CA MET A 60 1.79 15.84 -11.03
C MET A 60 1.68 15.82 -12.56
N ALA A 61 0.53 16.19 -13.13
CA ALA A 61 0.39 16.40 -14.59
C ALA A 61 1.22 17.59 -15.11
N SER A 62 1.59 18.52 -14.22
CA SER A 62 2.43 19.70 -14.53
C SER A 62 3.82 19.58 -13.92
N ALA A 63 4.21 18.37 -13.48
CA ALA A 63 5.54 18.15 -12.93
C ALA A 63 6.63 18.29 -14.01
N SER A 64 7.78 18.81 -13.62
CA SER A 64 8.96 18.92 -14.47
C SER A 64 10.22 18.59 -13.69
N SER A 65 11.20 18.00 -14.36
CA SER A 65 12.52 17.73 -13.79
C SER A 65 13.58 18.66 -14.33
N SER A 66 14.53 19.00 -13.47
CA SER A 66 15.73 19.79 -13.82
C SER A 66 16.96 19.18 -13.17
N GLY A 67 18.15 19.55 -13.65
CA GLY A 67 19.41 18.96 -13.16
C GLY A 67 19.71 17.60 -13.76
N SER A 68 20.68 16.89 -13.21
CA SER A 68 21.08 15.54 -13.64
C SER A 68 21.77 14.79 -12.50
N GLY A 69 21.68 13.46 -12.48
CA GLY A 69 22.29 12.63 -11.43
C GLY A 69 21.83 13.03 -10.04
N ALA A 70 22.73 13.25 -9.10
CA ALA A 70 22.41 13.64 -7.72
C ALA A 70 21.76 15.04 -7.61
N ASP A 71 21.94 15.89 -8.62
CA ASP A 71 21.35 17.24 -8.64
C ASP A 71 19.96 17.27 -9.30
N THR A 72 19.37 16.13 -9.61
CA THR A 72 18.03 16.05 -10.18
C THR A 72 16.99 16.54 -9.17
N VAL A 73 16.14 17.48 -9.61
CA VAL A 73 15.01 18.00 -8.85
C VAL A 73 13.74 17.85 -9.66
N LEU A 74 12.74 17.20 -9.08
CA LEU A 74 11.38 17.17 -9.60
C LEU A 74 10.57 18.27 -8.90
N SER A 75 9.92 19.13 -9.67
CA SER A 75 9.05 20.21 -9.17
C SER A 75 7.64 20.06 -9.72
N ALA A 76 6.64 20.36 -8.88
CA ALA A 76 5.23 20.39 -9.28
C ALA A 76 4.46 21.48 -8.53
N PRO A 77 3.53 22.21 -9.19
CA PRO A 77 2.74 23.26 -8.55
C PRO A 77 1.68 22.66 -7.63
N VAL A 78 1.38 23.39 -6.56
CA VAL A 78 0.31 23.06 -5.59
C VAL A 78 -0.74 24.17 -5.64
N SER A 79 -2.02 23.78 -5.79
CA SER A 79 -3.13 24.72 -5.79
C SER A 79 -3.32 25.38 -4.42
N GLU A 80 -4.03 26.52 -4.37
CA GLU A 80 -4.38 27.19 -3.09
C GLU A 80 -5.11 26.26 -2.13
N GLN A 81 -6.02 25.42 -2.64
CA GLN A 81 -6.71 24.41 -1.84
C GLN A 81 -5.72 23.38 -1.29
N GLY A 82 -4.79 22.90 -2.12
CA GLY A 82 -3.74 21.97 -1.69
C GLY A 82 -2.82 22.59 -0.63
N MET A 83 -2.46 23.88 -0.79
CA MET A 83 -1.68 24.63 0.21
C MET A 83 -2.42 24.74 1.54
N ALA A 84 -3.73 25.00 1.52
CA ALA A 84 -4.55 25.05 2.74
C ALA A 84 -4.58 23.70 3.47
N VAL A 85 -4.77 22.60 2.74
CA VAL A 85 -4.78 21.23 3.30
C VAL A 85 -3.42 20.85 3.87
N MET A 86 -2.33 21.18 3.16
CA MET A 86 -0.97 20.84 3.56
C MET A 86 -0.27 21.93 4.38
N LYS A 87 -1.00 22.87 4.96
CA LYS A 87 -0.43 24.03 5.67
C LYS A 87 0.64 23.65 6.70
N ALA A 88 0.40 22.58 7.46
CA ALA A 88 1.34 22.10 8.49
C ALA A 88 2.68 21.57 7.91
N ARG A 89 2.71 21.29 6.60
CA ARG A 89 3.87 20.74 5.90
C ARG A 89 4.76 21.82 5.28
N ILE A 90 4.30 23.04 5.16
CA ILE A 90 5.05 24.13 4.51
C ILE A 90 6.40 24.32 5.18
N GLY A 91 7.48 24.32 4.40
CA GLY A 91 8.86 24.45 4.86
C GLY A 91 9.47 23.18 5.48
N GLN A 92 8.68 22.09 5.66
CA GLN A 92 9.23 20.82 6.14
C GLN A 92 9.78 19.99 4.99
N SER A 93 11.03 19.54 5.14
CA SER A 93 11.70 18.60 4.25
C SER A 93 11.56 17.19 4.81
N LEU A 94 10.72 16.37 4.19
CA LEU A 94 10.36 15.03 4.67
C LEU A 94 11.07 13.96 3.86
N ALA A 95 11.80 13.06 4.53
CA ALA A 95 12.37 11.89 3.89
C ALA A 95 11.25 10.94 3.40
N VAL A 96 11.38 10.38 2.22
CA VAL A 96 10.34 9.59 1.55
C VAL A 96 10.71 8.10 1.41
N GLY A 97 9.70 7.26 1.12
CA GLY A 97 9.80 5.80 1.01
C GLY A 97 9.35 5.10 2.30
N ASN A 98 8.32 4.25 2.22
CA ASN A 98 7.70 3.62 3.41
C ASN A 98 8.43 2.37 3.87
N GLU A 99 8.87 1.55 2.93
CA GLU A 99 9.48 0.24 3.16
C GLU A 99 10.65 -0.01 2.21
N GLY A 100 11.53 -0.91 2.57
CA GLY A 100 12.65 -1.33 1.75
C GLY A 100 13.40 -2.50 2.36
N ALA A 101 14.42 -2.98 1.67
CA ALA A 101 15.29 -4.05 2.14
C ALA A 101 16.76 -3.78 1.78
N GLY A 102 17.64 -4.37 2.55
CA GLY A 102 19.08 -4.23 2.36
C GLY A 102 19.87 -4.96 3.42
N THR A 103 21.17 -4.78 3.40
CA THR A 103 22.11 -5.43 4.30
C THR A 103 22.37 -4.57 5.53
N VAL A 104 22.29 -5.14 6.73
CA VAL A 104 22.73 -4.49 7.98
C VAL A 104 24.26 -4.38 7.96
N VAL A 105 24.78 -3.15 8.04
CA VAL A 105 26.21 -2.86 7.93
C VAL A 105 26.82 -2.30 9.23
N ALA A 106 25.98 -1.94 10.19
CA ALA A 106 26.39 -1.60 11.55
C ALA A 106 25.21 -1.80 12.51
N THR A 107 25.51 -2.05 13.78
CA THR A 107 24.51 -2.32 14.81
C THR A 107 24.78 -1.50 16.08
N GLY A 108 23.70 -1.21 16.81
CA GLY A 108 23.80 -0.77 18.18
C GLY A 108 24.24 -1.90 19.13
N THR A 109 24.14 -1.64 20.43
CA THR A 109 24.71 -2.53 21.44
C THR A 109 23.74 -3.56 22.01
N SER A 110 22.43 -3.45 21.75
CA SER A 110 21.45 -4.44 22.22
C SER A 110 21.64 -5.79 21.55
N GLU A 111 21.22 -6.86 22.22
CA GLU A 111 21.33 -8.24 21.70
C GLU A 111 20.52 -8.42 20.41
N LEU A 112 19.33 -7.79 20.32
CA LEU A 112 18.52 -7.85 19.11
C LEU A 112 19.22 -7.19 17.93
N ALA A 113 19.77 -5.97 18.13
CA ALA A 113 20.50 -5.27 17.07
C ALA A 113 21.71 -6.09 16.60
N LYS A 114 22.55 -6.59 17.53
CA LYS A 114 23.70 -7.45 17.21
C LYS A 114 23.31 -8.73 16.45
N SER A 115 22.15 -9.31 16.79
CA SER A 115 21.68 -10.52 16.12
C SER A 115 21.40 -10.33 14.62
N LEU A 116 21.27 -9.08 14.16
CA LEU A 116 21.00 -8.72 12.77
C LEU A 116 22.26 -8.35 11.98
N ASP A 117 23.44 -8.30 12.61
CA ASP A 117 24.68 -7.92 11.96
C ASP A 117 24.98 -8.76 10.70
N GLY A 118 25.26 -8.11 9.60
CA GLY A 118 25.54 -8.72 8.30
C GLY A 118 24.33 -9.38 7.61
N LYS A 119 23.15 -9.41 8.24
CA LYS A 119 21.95 -10.03 7.65
C LYS A 119 21.29 -9.12 6.62
N VAL A 120 20.66 -9.74 5.62
CA VAL A 120 19.71 -9.05 4.75
C VAL A 120 18.38 -8.95 5.50
N VAL A 121 17.85 -7.75 5.61
CA VAL A 121 16.60 -7.47 6.30
C VAL A 121 15.67 -6.64 5.42
N ALA A 122 14.36 -6.87 5.56
CA ALA A 122 13.36 -5.90 5.14
C ALA A 122 12.99 -5.03 6.33
N ALA A 123 12.66 -3.76 6.10
CA ALA A 123 12.28 -2.83 7.16
C ALA A 123 11.22 -1.84 6.69
N MET A 124 10.43 -1.34 7.65
CA MET A 124 9.47 -0.27 7.50
C MET A 124 9.80 0.84 8.51
N GLY A 125 9.55 2.09 8.15
CA GLY A 125 9.79 3.20 9.10
C GLY A 125 9.95 4.56 8.43
N GLY A 126 9.72 4.63 7.12
CA GLY A 126 9.88 5.86 6.33
C GLY A 126 11.34 6.18 5.99
N GLY A 127 11.56 7.06 5.02
CA GLY A 127 12.89 7.46 4.59
C GLY A 127 13.68 6.37 3.88
N MET A 128 13.02 5.42 3.21
CA MET A 128 13.67 4.28 2.55
C MET A 128 14.19 4.61 1.14
N TYR A 129 13.81 5.76 0.55
CA TYR A 129 14.45 6.23 -0.69
C TYR A 129 15.73 6.98 -0.37
N GLY A 130 16.70 6.23 0.13
CA GLY A 130 18.05 6.68 0.48
C GLY A 130 19.00 5.51 0.50
N GLN A 131 20.30 5.80 0.40
CA GLN A 131 21.34 4.76 0.34
C GLN A 131 21.50 4.02 1.67
N TYR A 132 21.26 4.71 2.79
CA TYR A 132 21.37 4.15 4.14
C TYR A 132 20.22 4.62 5.03
N ARG A 133 19.85 3.78 6.00
CA ARG A 133 18.82 4.11 6.99
C ARG A 133 19.12 3.45 8.32
N CYS A 134 19.09 4.23 9.43
CA CYS A 134 18.99 3.68 10.77
C CYS A 134 17.52 3.42 11.11
N VAL A 135 17.22 2.22 11.62
CA VAL A 135 15.90 1.83 12.12
C VAL A 135 16.05 1.02 13.39
N ASP A 136 15.02 1.02 14.24
CA ASP A 136 14.94 0.13 15.39
C ASP A 136 14.97 -1.33 14.93
N ALA A 137 15.77 -2.16 15.56
CA ALA A 137 15.93 -3.58 15.19
C ALA A 137 14.62 -4.38 15.27
N SER A 138 13.67 -3.97 16.11
CA SER A 138 12.37 -4.63 16.27
C SER A 138 11.43 -4.47 15.07
N VAL A 139 11.66 -3.46 14.21
CA VAL A 139 10.89 -3.30 12.98
C VAL A 139 11.52 -3.99 11.79
N CYS A 140 12.69 -4.60 11.95
CA CYS A 140 13.34 -5.38 10.90
C CYS A 140 12.73 -6.79 10.81
N LEU A 141 12.62 -7.27 9.59
CA LEU A 141 12.27 -8.65 9.24
C LEU A 141 13.51 -9.31 8.61
N PRO A 142 14.24 -10.17 9.34
CA PRO A 142 15.35 -10.91 8.75
C PRO A 142 14.84 -11.80 7.61
N LEU A 143 15.53 -11.78 6.48
CA LEU A 143 15.21 -12.62 5.35
C LEU A 143 15.87 -13.99 5.50
N LEU A 144 15.30 -15.01 4.85
CA LEU A 144 15.92 -16.33 4.76
C LEU A 144 17.17 -16.26 3.86
N ASP A 145 18.12 -17.17 4.05
CA ASP A 145 19.44 -17.15 3.40
C ASP A 145 19.37 -17.16 1.85
N ASP A 146 18.31 -17.70 1.28
CA ASP A 146 18.08 -17.77 -0.16
C ASP A 146 17.28 -16.55 -0.72
N HIS A 147 16.97 -15.58 0.13
CA HIS A 147 16.22 -14.38 -0.25
C HIS A 147 17.14 -13.17 -0.44
N THR A 148 16.88 -12.41 -1.47
CA THR A 148 17.58 -11.15 -1.78
C THR A 148 16.83 -9.95 -1.23
N ALA A 149 17.49 -8.79 -1.14
CA ALA A 149 16.83 -7.53 -0.81
C ALA A 149 15.68 -7.21 -1.77
N LYS A 150 15.79 -7.60 -3.04
CA LYS A 150 14.71 -7.42 -4.03
C LYS A 150 13.47 -8.25 -3.68
N ASP A 151 13.64 -9.49 -3.21
CA ASP A 151 12.53 -10.32 -2.74
C ASP A 151 11.86 -9.68 -1.52
N GLY A 152 12.65 -9.14 -0.59
CA GLY A 152 12.19 -8.54 0.65
C GLY A 152 11.66 -7.11 0.55
N ALA A 153 11.90 -6.40 -0.56
CA ALA A 153 11.64 -4.97 -0.67
C ALA A 153 10.17 -4.57 -0.37
N SER A 154 9.20 -5.42 -0.74
CA SER A 154 7.75 -5.20 -0.53
C SER A 154 7.18 -6.12 0.56
N SER A 155 7.81 -6.24 1.72
CA SER A 155 7.41 -7.22 2.75
C SER A 155 6.45 -6.69 3.81
N PHE A 156 6.21 -5.39 3.86
CA PHE A 156 5.37 -4.79 4.91
C PHE A 156 4.06 -4.23 4.38
N VAL A 157 4.11 -3.25 3.46
CA VAL A 157 2.90 -2.49 3.09
C VAL A 157 1.83 -3.41 2.49
N ASN A 158 2.12 -4.06 1.38
CA ASN A 158 1.13 -4.88 0.68
C ASN A 158 0.81 -6.19 1.41
N PRO A 159 1.80 -7.02 1.84
CA PRO A 159 1.53 -8.29 2.51
C PRO A 159 0.75 -8.13 3.81
N LEU A 160 1.21 -7.22 4.69
CA LEU A 160 0.55 -7.03 5.98
C LEU A 160 -0.83 -6.40 5.81
N THR A 161 -1.03 -5.50 4.83
CA THR A 161 -2.37 -4.97 4.53
C THR A 161 -3.31 -6.10 4.11
N ALA A 162 -2.90 -6.98 3.19
CA ALA A 162 -3.72 -8.10 2.75
C ALA A 162 -4.04 -9.08 3.89
N LEU A 163 -3.05 -9.44 4.71
CA LEU A 163 -3.26 -10.30 5.88
C LEU A 163 -4.18 -9.64 6.91
N CYS A 164 -3.99 -8.34 7.20
CA CYS A 164 -4.81 -7.61 8.15
C CYS A 164 -6.25 -7.41 7.68
N MET A 165 -6.53 -7.44 6.37
CA MET A 165 -7.90 -7.50 5.85
C MET A 165 -8.61 -8.79 6.28
N ILE A 166 -7.90 -9.93 6.23
CA ILE A 166 -8.42 -11.23 6.74
C ILE A 166 -8.59 -11.19 8.26
N GLU A 167 -7.63 -10.64 8.99
CA GLU A 167 -7.74 -10.49 10.45
C GLU A 167 -8.93 -9.59 10.83
N THR A 168 -9.17 -8.50 10.08
CA THR A 168 -10.34 -7.64 10.27
C THR A 168 -11.64 -8.40 10.04
N MET A 169 -11.70 -9.18 8.94
CA MET A 169 -12.84 -10.04 8.63
C MET A 169 -13.18 -10.98 9.79
N ASN A 170 -12.18 -11.68 10.30
CA ASN A 170 -12.34 -12.63 11.41
C ASN A 170 -12.75 -11.94 12.71
N LEU A 171 -12.09 -10.82 13.04
CA LEU A 171 -12.34 -10.06 14.27
C LEU A 171 -13.75 -9.47 14.33
N GLU A 172 -14.29 -9.08 13.16
CA GLU A 172 -15.60 -8.44 13.04
C GLU A 172 -16.73 -9.43 12.68
N GLY A 173 -16.40 -10.73 12.59
CA GLY A 173 -17.37 -11.81 12.39
C GLY A 173 -17.93 -11.91 10.98
N HIS A 174 -17.21 -11.40 9.99
CA HIS A 174 -17.52 -11.60 8.58
C HIS A 174 -16.90 -12.91 8.07
N THR A 175 -17.41 -13.47 6.97
CA THR A 175 -16.99 -14.78 6.44
C THR A 175 -16.46 -14.72 5.01
N ALA A 176 -16.65 -13.61 4.33
CA ALA A 176 -16.22 -13.37 2.95
C ALA A 176 -15.94 -11.90 2.73
N LEU A 177 -15.17 -11.58 1.71
CA LEU A 177 -14.69 -10.23 1.40
C LEU A 177 -15.11 -9.76 0.01
N VAL A 178 -15.25 -8.44 -0.15
CA VAL A 178 -15.23 -7.74 -1.43
C VAL A 178 -13.97 -6.86 -1.45
N HIS A 179 -13.21 -6.87 -2.54
CA HIS A 179 -12.01 -6.05 -2.68
C HIS A 179 -11.97 -5.32 -4.02
N THR A 180 -11.73 -4.01 -4.00
CA THR A 180 -11.56 -3.18 -5.21
C THR A 180 -10.10 -3.08 -5.62
N ALA A 181 -9.84 -2.63 -6.86
CA ALA A 181 -8.50 -2.64 -7.45
C ALA A 181 -7.81 -4.02 -7.33
N ALA A 182 -8.60 -5.08 -7.48
CA ALA A 182 -8.22 -6.45 -7.12
C ALA A 182 -7.04 -7.02 -7.93
N ALA A 183 -6.76 -6.48 -9.13
CA ALA A 183 -5.59 -6.86 -9.93
C ALA A 183 -4.29 -6.13 -9.53
N SER A 184 -4.32 -5.26 -8.51
CA SER A 184 -3.11 -4.63 -7.95
C SER A 184 -2.19 -5.67 -7.29
N ASN A 185 -0.93 -5.31 -7.00
CA ASN A 185 -0.01 -6.20 -6.30
C ASN A 185 -0.59 -6.70 -4.96
N LEU A 186 -1.21 -5.80 -4.18
CA LEU A 186 -1.90 -6.14 -2.95
C LEU A 186 -3.10 -7.07 -3.21
N GLY A 187 -3.93 -6.75 -4.21
CA GLY A 187 -5.11 -7.56 -4.54
C GLY A 187 -4.76 -8.98 -4.97
N GLN A 188 -3.69 -9.15 -5.75
CA GLN A 188 -3.18 -10.47 -6.12
C GLN A 188 -2.69 -11.28 -4.90
N MET A 189 -2.02 -10.63 -3.93
CA MET A 189 -1.64 -11.25 -2.66
C MET A 189 -2.88 -11.67 -1.86
N LEU A 190 -3.88 -10.77 -1.73
CA LEU A 190 -5.12 -11.07 -1.03
C LEU A 190 -5.86 -12.24 -1.70
N ASN A 191 -5.89 -12.30 -3.03
CA ASN A 191 -6.50 -13.42 -3.75
C ASN A 191 -5.81 -14.75 -3.43
N ARG A 192 -4.46 -14.80 -3.41
CA ARG A 192 -3.72 -16.02 -3.02
C ARG A 192 -4.00 -16.42 -1.58
N ILE A 193 -4.00 -15.46 -0.64
CA ILE A 193 -4.31 -15.71 0.78
C ILE A 193 -5.71 -16.30 0.92
N CYS A 194 -6.72 -15.74 0.22
CA CYS A 194 -8.09 -16.22 0.27
C CYS A 194 -8.24 -17.62 -0.33
N LEU A 195 -7.57 -17.90 -1.46
CA LEU A 195 -7.59 -19.21 -2.10
C LEU A 195 -6.97 -20.29 -1.16
N ASP A 196 -5.82 -19.99 -0.55
CA ASP A 196 -5.14 -20.89 0.39
C ASP A 196 -5.97 -21.12 1.66
N GLY A 197 -6.57 -20.05 2.19
CA GLY A 197 -7.37 -20.08 3.40
C GLY A 197 -8.83 -20.51 3.23
N GLY A 198 -9.27 -20.82 1.99
CA GLY A 198 -10.67 -21.18 1.71
C GLY A 198 -11.67 -20.05 2.00
N VAL A 199 -11.24 -18.78 1.91
CA VAL A 199 -12.09 -17.59 2.08
C VAL A 199 -12.64 -17.16 0.72
N ASP A 200 -13.95 -17.01 0.60
CA ASP A 200 -14.54 -16.46 -0.61
C ASP A 200 -14.23 -14.96 -0.75
N LEU A 201 -13.67 -14.58 -1.91
CA LEU A 201 -13.30 -13.20 -2.25
C LEU A 201 -14.00 -12.77 -3.54
N VAL A 202 -14.76 -11.67 -3.47
CA VAL A 202 -15.32 -11.00 -4.63
C VAL A 202 -14.37 -9.90 -5.08
N ASN A 203 -13.74 -10.11 -6.23
CA ASN A 203 -12.73 -9.22 -6.80
C ASN A 203 -13.40 -8.21 -7.75
N ILE A 204 -13.22 -6.91 -7.53
CA ILE A 204 -13.69 -5.85 -8.42
C ILE A 204 -12.52 -5.31 -9.22
N VAL A 205 -12.64 -5.35 -10.52
CA VAL A 205 -11.70 -4.82 -11.52
C VAL A 205 -12.41 -3.87 -12.49
N ARG A 206 -11.68 -3.19 -13.37
CA ARG A 206 -12.29 -2.29 -14.36
C ARG A 206 -11.83 -2.51 -15.80
N LYS A 207 -11.06 -3.58 -16.07
CA LYS A 207 -10.57 -3.94 -17.41
C LYS A 207 -10.62 -5.43 -17.61
N ASP A 208 -10.85 -5.88 -18.85
CA ASP A 208 -10.93 -7.30 -19.20
C ASP A 208 -9.59 -8.03 -18.95
N GLU A 209 -8.44 -7.38 -19.20
CA GLU A 209 -7.14 -7.97 -18.93
C GLU A 209 -6.93 -8.25 -17.44
N GLN A 210 -7.49 -7.39 -16.57
CA GLN A 210 -7.44 -7.58 -15.12
C GLN A 210 -8.35 -8.74 -14.68
N GLU A 211 -9.51 -8.88 -15.30
CA GLU A 211 -10.42 -10.01 -15.07
C GLU A 211 -9.74 -11.32 -15.47
N THR A 212 -9.15 -11.38 -16.67
CA THR A 212 -8.41 -12.54 -17.17
C THR A 212 -7.28 -12.92 -16.21
N LEU A 213 -6.45 -11.97 -15.81
CA LEU A 213 -5.34 -12.19 -14.86
C LEU A 213 -5.83 -12.86 -13.57
N LEU A 214 -6.89 -12.36 -12.96
CA LEU A 214 -7.36 -12.90 -11.68
C LEU A 214 -8.02 -14.29 -11.85
N ARG A 215 -8.72 -14.52 -12.96
CA ARG A 215 -9.28 -15.83 -13.27
C ARG A 215 -8.19 -16.88 -13.51
N GLU A 216 -7.12 -16.53 -14.20
CA GLU A 216 -5.93 -17.39 -14.38
C GLU A 216 -5.24 -17.70 -13.04
N MET A 217 -5.30 -16.79 -12.08
CA MET A 217 -4.84 -17.01 -10.70
C MET A 217 -5.82 -17.85 -9.86
N GLY A 218 -6.93 -18.32 -10.40
CA GLY A 218 -7.92 -19.14 -9.70
C GLY A 218 -9.04 -18.36 -9.01
N ALA A 219 -9.16 -17.03 -9.20
CA ALA A 219 -10.24 -16.24 -8.62
C ALA A 219 -11.60 -16.70 -9.18
N LYS A 220 -12.50 -17.10 -8.27
CA LYS A 220 -13.84 -17.60 -8.62
C LYS A 220 -14.81 -16.46 -8.95
N TYR A 221 -14.78 -15.40 -8.17
CA TYR A 221 -15.68 -14.24 -8.29
C TYR A 221 -14.88 -13.01 -8.73
N VAL A 222 -15.08 -12.60 -10.00
CA VAL A 222 -14.44 -11.40 -10.56
C VAL A 222 -15.51 -10.60 -11.28
N CYS A 223 -15.73 -9.36 -10.84
CA CYS A 223 -16.73 -8.43 -11.37
C CYS A 223 -16.03 -7.23 -12.04
N ASN A 224 -16.30 -6.99 -13.30
CA ASN A 224 -15.70 -5.89 -14.04
C ASN A 224 -16.63 -4.67 -14.04
N SER A 225 -16.20 -3.60 -13.35
CA SER A 225 -17.00 -2.38 -13.15
C SER A 225 -17.20 -1.53 -14.42
N SER A 226 -16.57 -1.86 -15.53
CA SER A 226 -16.81 -1.20 -16.82
C SER A 226 -17.93 -1.83 -17.65
N LYS A 227 -18.47 -2.99 -17.23
CA LYS A 227 -19.52 -3.71 -17.93
C LYS A 227 -20.91 -3.27 -17.48
N ASP A 228 -21.88 -3.22 -18.38
CA ASP A 228 -23.27 -2.91 -18.06
C ASP A 228 -23.89 -3.91 -17.06
N SER A 229 -23.41 -5.16 -17.07
CA SER A 229 -23.85 -6.22 -16.13
C SER A 229 -23.27 -6.07 -14.72
N PHE A 230 -22.36 -5.12 -14.45
CA PHE A 230 -21.59 -5.04 -13.23
C PHE A 230 -22.43 -5.15 -11.95
N MET A 231 -23.55 -4.41 -11.85
CA MET A 231 -24.40 -4.45 -10.68
C MET A 231 -25.04 -5.83 -10.45
N ALA A 232 -25.44 -6.49 -11.54
CA ALA A 232 -26.02 -7.84 -11.49
C ALA A 232 -24.94 -8.86 -11.08
N ASP A 233 -23.77 -8.84 -11.75
CA ASP A 233 -22.66 -9.74 -11.48
C ASP A 233 -22.16 -9.60 -10.04
N LEU A 234 -22.05 -8.36 -9.54
CA LEU A 234 -21.63 -8.07 -8.17
C LEU A 234 -22.66 -8.59 -7.15
N THR A 235 -23.94 -8.37 -7.42
CA THR A 235 -25.03 -8.85 -6.55
C THR A 235 -25.06 -10.39 -6.49
N ASP A 236 -24.86 -11.06 -7.65
CA ASP A 236 -24.82 -12.53 -7.75
C ASP A 236 -23.62 -13.09 -6.98
N ALA A 237 -22.42 -12.49 -7.16
CA ALA A 237 -21.22 -12.89 -6.44
C ALA A 237 -21.33 -12.69 -4.92
N ILE A 238 -21.89 -11.55 -4.48
CA ILE A 238 -22.12 -11.27 -3.06
C ILE A 238 -23.18 -12.23 -2.48
N HIS A 239 -24.24 -12.53 -3.23
CA HIS A 239 -25.25 -13.50 -2.77
C HIS A 239 -24.65 -14.89 -2.62
N ALA A 240 -23.84 -15.34 -3.55
CA ALA A 240 -23.18 -16.65 -3.52
C ALA A 240 -22.17 -16.81 -2.38
N THR A 241 -21.47 -15.71 -2.00
CA THR A 241 -20.43 -15.71 -0.97
C THR A 241 -20.95 -15.31 0.42
N GLY A 242 -22.06 -14.60 0.48
CA GLY A 242 -22.56 -13.98 1.70
C GLY A 242 -21.70 -12.82 2.20
N ALA A 243 -20.86 -12.23 1.35
CA ALA A 243 -19.95 -11.15 1.73
C ALA A 243 -20.67 -9.92 2.25
N THR A 244 -20.22 -9.41 3.39
CA THR A 244 -20.77 -8.21 4.06
C THR A 244 -19.67 -7.24 4.49
N LEU A 245 -18.42 -7.52 4.13
CA LEU A 245 -17.27 -6.67 4.37
C LEU A 245 -16.58 -6.36 3.03
N ALA A 246 -16.27 -5.10 2.79
CA ALA A 246 -15.51 -4.68 1.62
C ALA A 246 -14.32 -3.80 2.01
N PHE A 247 -13.24 -3.94 1.26
CA PHE A 247 -12.09 -3.03 1.30
C PHE A 247 -11.96 -2.30 -0.03
N ASP A 248 -12.12 -0.98 0.01
CA ASP A 248 -12.09 -0.12 -1.17
C ASP A 248 -10.81 0.71 -1.23
N ALA A 249 -9.99 0.42 -2.26
CA ALA A 249 -8.78 1.18 -2.61
C ALA A 249 -9.11 2.46 -3.40
N THR A 250 -10.30 2.53 -3.99
CA THR A 250 -10.71 3.65 -4.85
C THR A 250 -10.98 4.89 -4.03
N GLY A 251 -11.80 4.76 -3.00
CA GLY A 251 -12.14 5.81 -2.04
C GLY A 251 -13.17 6.80 -2.54
N GLY A 252 -12.93 7.48 -3.68
CA GLY A 252 -13.84 8.45 -4.26
C GLY A 252 -14.92 7.87 -5.16
N GLY A 253 -15.83 8.73 -5.64
CA GLY A 253 -16.95 8.36 -6.49
C GLY A 253 -18.04 7.57 -5.77
N ALA A 254 -18.76 6.73 -6.50
CA ALA A 254 -19.94 6.00 -6.02
C ALA A 254 -19.68 4.50 -5.73
N LEU A 255 -18.44 4.01 -5.86
CA LEU A 255 -18.16 2.57 -5.81
C LEU A 255 -18.51 1.95 -4.46
N ALA A 256 -18.18 2.61 -3.35
CA ALA A 256 -18.56 2.17 -2.00
C ALA A 256 -20.10 2.05 -1.84
N SER A 257 -20.83 3.04 -2.38
CA SER A 257 -22.29 3.02 -2.42
C SER A 257 -22.85 1.86 -3.25
N THR A 258 -22.23 1.61 -4.42
CA THR A 258 -22.61 0.49 -5.29
C THR A 258 -22.41 -0.87 -4.61
N ILE A 259 -21.28 -1.05 -3.91
CA ILE A 259 -20.99 -2.26 -3.13
C ILE A 259 -22.05 -2.47 -2.03
N LEU A 260 -22.37 -1.43 -1.25
CA LEU A 260 -23.40 -1.51 -0.22
C LEU A 260 -24.79 -1.83 -0.81
N SER A 261 -25.13 -1.23 -1.96
CA SER A 261 -26.38 -1.52 -2.68
C SER A 261 -26.45 -2.98 -3.14
N ALA A 262 -25.34 -3.52 -3.67
CA ALA A 262 -25.27 -4.92 -4.06
C ALA A 262 -25.37 -5.87 -2.86
N MET A 263 -24.76 -5.53 -1.72
CA MET A 263 -24.90 -6.29 -0.47
C MET A 263 -26.36 -6.31 0.04
N GLU A 264 -27.05 -5.19 -0.03
CA GLU A 264 -28.47 -5.12 0.34
C GLU A 264 -29.36 -5.90 -0.63
N ALA A 265 -29.14 -5.74 -1.94
CA ALA A 265 -29.85 -6.50 -2.98
C ALA A 265 -29.62 -8.01 -2.84
N ALA A 266 -28.40 -8.43 -2.52
CA ALA A 266 -28.08 -9.84 -2.25
C ALA A 266 -28.79 -10.36 -0.98
N ALA A 267 -28.83 -9.57 0.09
CA ALA A 267 -29.56 -9.91 1.32
C ALA A 267 -31.07 -10.05 1.09
N ALA A 268 -31.66 -9.20 0.25
CA ALA A 268 -33.08 -9.22 -0.09
C ALA A 268 -33.52 -10.49 -0.88
N ARG A 269 -32.57 -11.23 -1.47
CA ARG A 269 -32.85 -12.52 -2.14
C ARG A 269 -33.06 -13.67 -1.14
N THR A 270 -32.66 -13.51 0.11
CA THR A 270 -32.88 -14.52 1.15
C THR A 270 -34.29 -14.35 1.69
N PRO A 271 -35.16 -15.41 1.71
CA PRO A 271 -36.48 -15.30 2.23
C PRO A 271 -36.51 -14.83 3.69
N GLY A 272 -37.33 -13.84 3.99
CA GLY A 272 -37.47 -13.27 5.32
C GLY A 272 -38.74 -12.41 5.44
N ALA A 273 -39.03 -11.92 6.65
CA ALA A 273 -40.14 -10.98 6.85
C ALA A 273 -39.82 -9.63 6.19
N TYR A 274 -40.81 -9.05 5.50
CA TYR A 274 -40.67 -7.70 4.96
C TYR A 274 -40.38 -6.69 6.07
N SER A 275 -39.37 -5.84 5.83
CA SER A 275 -39.02 -4.73 6.71
C SER A 275 -38.89 -3.45 5.90
N ILE A 276 -39.52 -2.39 6.35
CA ILE A 276 -39.35 -1.04 5.77
C ILE A 276 -37.96 -0.47 5.98
N TYR A 277 -37.17 -1.08 6.86
CA TYR A 277 -35.79 -0.67 7.20
C TYR A 277 -34.73 -1.48 6.43
N GLY A 278 -35.15 -2.39 5.55
CA GLY A 278 -34.26 -3.28 4.82
C GLY A 278 -33.70 -4.42 5.66
N SER A 279 -32.58 -4.99 5.25
CA SER A 279 -31.94 -6.11 5.95
C SER A 279 -31.29 -5.64 7.27
N VAL A 280 -31.31 -6.54 8.27
CA VAL A 280 -30.68 -6.29 9.58
C VAL A 280 -29.21 -6.73 9.62
N LYS A 281 -28.73 -7.38 8.56
CA LYS A 281 -27.33 -7.82 8.47
C LYS A 281 -26.43 -6.61 8.24
N HIS A 282 -25.44 -6.40 9.13
CA HIS A 282 -24.53 -5.27 9.01
C HIS A 282 -23.64 -5.42 7.77
N LYS A 283 -23.52 -4.35 7.01
CA LYS A 283 -22.68 -4.23 5.80
C LYS A 283 -21.61 -3.18 6.05
N GLN A 284 -20.34 -3.52 5.84
CA GLN A 284 -19.25 -2.60 6.09
C GLN A 284 -18.41 -2.40 4.83
N VAL A 285 -18.11 -1.16 4.49
CA VAL A 285 -17.08 -0.79 3.50
C VAL A 285 -15.98 0.01 4.21
N TYR A 286 -14.75 -0.47 4.11
CA TYR A 286 -13.58 0.23 4.58
C TYR A 286 -12.84 0.89 3.41
N LEU A 287 -12.69 2.21 3.46
CA LEU A 287 -11.84 2.97 2.55
C LEU A 287 -10.40 2.90 3.08
N TYR A 288 -9.51 2.23 2.35
CA TYR A 288 -8.10 2.09 2.73
C TYR A 288 -7.13 2.74 1.74
N GLY A 289 -7.64 3.24 0.62
CA GLY A 289 -6.89 3.92 -0.43
C GLY A 289 -7.63 5.14 -0.97
N GLY A 290 -6.97 5.89 -1.84
CA GLY A 290 -7.48 7.07 -2.52
C GLY A 290 -6.99 7.09 -3.97
N LEU A 291 -7.31 6.05 -4.74
CA LEU A 291 -7.00 6.02 -6.18
C LEU A 291 -7.85 7.04 -6.96
N ASP A 292 -9.05 7.31 -6.47
CA ASP A 292 -9.91 8.41 -6.88
C ASP A 292 -9.99 9.41 -5.72
N THR A 293 -9.61 10.65 -5.97
CA THR A 293 -9.59 11.74 -4.97
C THR A 293 -10.88 12.58 -4.99
N SER A 294 -11.87 12.22 -5.81
CA SER A 294 -13.18 12.86 -5.78
C SER A 294 -13.95 12.53 -4.48
N PRO A 295 -14.98 13.29 -4.11
CA PRO A 295 -15.79 13.01 -2.93
C PRO A 295 -16.44 11.62 -3.01
N THR A 296 -16.48 10.90 -1.88
CA THR A 296 -17.22 9.63 -1.74
C THR A 296 -18.72 9.94 -1.70
N THR A 297 -19.48 9.38 -2.64
CA THR A 297 -20.91 9.63 -2.77
C THR A 297 -21.73 8.43 -2.30
N LEU A 298 -22.71 8.66 -1.43
CA LEU A 298 -23.60 7.64 -0.86
C LEU A 298 -25.06 7.94 -1.19
N ASN A 299 -25.80 6.95 -1.72
CA ASN A 299 -27.26 7.07 -2.02
C ASN A 299 -28.17 6.64 -0.86
N ARG A 300 -27.63 5.95 0.14
CA ARG A 300 -28.31 5.44 1.35
C ARG A 300 -29.43 4.42 1.10
N GLY A 301 -29.43 3.76 -0.07
CA GLY A 301 -30.42 2.75 -0.45
C GLY A 301 -30.05 1.32 -0.01
N TYR A 302 -29.41 1.13 1.15
CA TYR A 302 -28.86 -0.16 1.60
C TYR A 302 -29.41 -0.63 2.95
N GLY A 303 -30.67 -0.31 3.25
CA GLY A 303 -31.27 -0.57 4.55
C GLY A 303 -30.65 0.32 5.65
N MET A 304 -30.77 -0.11 6.92
CA MET A 304 -30.32 0.70 8.06
C MET A 304 -29.14 0.11 8.83
N ALA A 305 -28.63 -1.06 8.41
CA ALA A 305 -27.50 -1.74 9.05
C ALA A 305 -26.25 -1.69 8.15
N TRP A 306 -25.56 -0.55 8.13
CA TRP A 306 -24.34 -0.37 7.30
C TRP A 306 -23.39 0.66 7.89
N GLY A 307 -22.13 0.61 7.44
CA GLY A 307 -21.10 1.57 7.75
C GLY A 307 -20.14 1.81 6.57
N VAL A 308 -19.58 3.02 6.51
CA VAL A 308 -18.41 3.35 5.71
C VAL A 308 -17.41 3.98 6.66
N GLY A 309 -16.17 3.49 6.64
CA GLY A 309 -15.12 3.97 7.53
C GLY A 309 -13.75 3.95 6.88
N GLY A 310 -12.81 4.72 7.44
CA GLY A 310 -11.40 4.63 7.06
C GLY A 310 -10.74 3.40 7.70
N TRP A 311 -9.80 2.78 6.99
CA TRP A 311 -8.97 1.68 7.50
C TRP A 311 -7.50 1.91 7.18
N LEU A 312 -6.62 1.76 8.17
CA LEU A 312 -5.20 2.01 8.02
C LEU A 312 -4.39 0.91 8.73
N LEU A 313 -3.42 0.33 8.02
CA LEU A 313 -2.58 -0.76 8.52
C LEU A 313 -1.92 -0.49 9.89
N PRO A 314 -1.22 0.62 10.13
CA PRO A 314 -0.61 0.89 11.45
C PRO A 314 -1.61 0.89 12.59
N ASN A 315 -2.79 1.51 12.39
CA ASN A 315 -3.85 1.56 13.40
C ASN A 315 -4.40 0.17 13.71
N PHE A 316 -4.57 -0.67 12.68
CA PHE A 316 -5.03 -2.04 12.86
C PHE A 316 -3.98 -2.89 13.58
N LEU A 317 -2.70 -2.80 13.20
CA LEU A 317 -1.61 -3.52 13.89
C LEU A 317 -1.51 -3.12 15.37
N ALA A 318 -1.69 -1.83 15.69
CA ALA A 318 -1.73 -1.36 17.08
C ALA A 318 -2.93 -1.97 17.85
N ARG A 319 -4.10 -2.12 17.19
CA ARG A 319 -5.31 -2.72 17.78
C ARG A 319 -5.14 -4.21 18.09
N VAL A 320 -4.51 -4.99 17.19
CA VAL A 320 -4.39 -6.45 17.36
C VAL A 320 -3.18 -6.86 18.20
N GLY A 321 -2.25 -5.96 18.43
CA GLY A 321 -1.09 -6.15 19.32
C GLY A 321 0.07 -6.93 18.70
N GLN A 322 1.15 -7.01 19.49
CA GLN A 322 2.46 -7.49 19.03
C GLN A 322 2.47 -8.98 18.65
N GLU A 323 1.72 -9.82 19.35
CA GLU A 323 1.67 -11.26 19.08
C GLU A 323 1.13 -11.55 17.67
N VAL A 324 0.00 -10.92 17.33
CA VAL A 324 -0.58 -11.03 15.98
C VAL A 324 0.35 -10.44 14.94
N ALA A 325 0.90 -9.25 15.18
CA ALA A 325 1.84 -8.62 14.26
C ALA A 325 3.07 -9.50 13.98
N THR A 326 3.62 -10.16 15.00
CA THR A 326 4.76 -11.08 14.85
C THR A 326 4.37 -12.31 14.03
N ARG A 327 3.22 -12.94 14.31
CA ARG A 327 2.71 -14.07 13.53
C ARG A 327 2.54 -13.71 12.05
N LEU A 328 1.97 -12.55 11.74
CA LEU A 328 1.78 -12.09 10.36
C LEU A 328 3.13 -11.85 9.66
N ARG A 329 4.08 -11.20 10.32
CA ARG A 329 5.45 -10.99 9.79
C ARG A 329 6.17 -12.31 9.53
N THR A 330 6.04 -13.29 10.41
CA THR A 330 6.62 -14.63 10.20
C THR A 330 6.03 -15.29 8.95
N ARG A 331 4.72 -15.22 8.74
CA ARG A 331 4.08 -15.71 7.52
C ARG A 331 4.61 -15.01 6.28
N VAL A 332 4.79 -13.67 6.32
CA VAL A 332 5.39 -12.93 5.20
C VAL A 332 6.80 -13.45 4.88
N ALA A 333 7.65 -13.64 5.91
CA ALA A 333 9.01 -14.12 5.71
C ALA A 333 9.07 -15.51 5.05
N THR A 334 8.19 -16.42 5.46
CA THR A 334 8.17 -17.80 4.93
C THR A 334 7.55 -17.94 3.55
N GLU A 335 6.58 -17.07 3.20
CA GLU A 335 5.84 -17.13 1.93
C GLU A 335 6.25 -16.01 0.94
N MET A 336 7.41 -15.37 1.17
CA MET A 336 7.86 -14.18 0.43
C MET A 336 7.98 -14.41 -1.08
N LYS A 337 8.46 -15.57 -1.50
CA LYS A 337 8.62 -15.95 -2.91
C LYS A 337 7.38 -16.61 -3.53
N THR A 338 6.32 -16.81 -2.76
CA THR A 338 5.08 -17.48 -3.20
C THR A 338 3.87 -16.55 -3.06
N THR A 339 3.18 -16.61 -1.93
CA THR A 339 1.97 -15.82 -1.66
C THR A 339 2.24 -14.32 -1.76
N PHE A 340 3.38 -13.85 -1.27
CA PHE A 340 3.76 -12.44 -1.21
C PHE A 340 4.77 -12.02 -2.30
N ALA A 341 5.04 -12.86 -3.29
CA ALA A 341 5.94 -12.52 -4.38
C ALA A 341 5.49 -11.23 -5.09
N SER A 342 6.43 -10.29 -5.23
CA SER A 342 6.25 -9.04 -5.98
C SER A 342 7.07 -9.08 -7.25
N HIS A 343 6.46 -8.70 -8.36
CA HIS A 343 7.15 -8.63 -9.66
C HIS A 343 7.36 -7.17 -10.04
N TYR A 344 8.62 -6.78 -10.21
CA TYR A 344 9.00 -5.43 -10.59
C TYR A 344 9.27 -5.40 -12.09
N THR A 345 8.66 -4.42 -12.77
CA THR A 345 8.83 -4.22 -14.21
C THR A 345 9.99 -3.31 -14.54
N ASN A 346 10.35 -2.42 -13.61
CA ASN A 346 11.40 -1.44 -13.79
C ASN A 346 12.25 -1.32 -12.53
N GLU A 347 13.56 -1.34 -12.69
CA GLU A 347 14.54 -1.05 -11.65
C GLU A 347 15.23 0.27 -11.97
N ILE A 348 15.07 1.26 -11.11
CA ILE A 348 15.53 2.63 -11.29
C ILE A 348 16.42 3.08 -10.13
N SER A 349 17.32 4.02 -10.39
CA SER A 349 18.12 4.70 -9.36
C SER A 349 17.28 5.75 -8.61
N LEU A 350 17.86 6.33 -7.55
CA LEU A 350 17.25 7.46 -6.84
C LEU A 350 17.04 8.67 -7.77
N ALA A 351 18.00 8.96 -8.65
CA ALA A 351 17.90 10.07 -9.59
C ALA A 351 16.85 9.83 -10.67
N GLU A 352 16.79 8.63 -11.24
CA GLU A 352 15.77 8.24 -12.22
C GLU A 352 14.35 8.30 -11.63
N ALA A 353 14.20 8.07 -10.31
CA ALA A 353 12.91 8.21 -9.64
C ALA A 353 12.39 9.66 -9.57
N LEU A 354 13.22 10.65 -9.88
CA LEU A 354 12.89 12.08 -9.99
C LEU A 354 12.73 12.56 -11.43
N ASP A 355 12.90 11.68 -12.43
CA ASP A 355 12.64 12.01 -13.83
C ASP A 355 11.14 12.13 -14.08
N ALA A 356 10.68 13.23 -14.67
CA ALA A 356 9.25 13.54 -14.85
C ALA A 356 8.52 12.49 -15.71
N ASP A 357 9.17 11.93 -16.74
CA ASP A 357 8.59 10.91 -17.61
C ASP A 357 8.45 9.56 -16.86
N ILE A 358 9.43 9.23 -16.02
CA ILE A 358 9.39 8.03 -15.17
C ILE A 358 8.33 8.22 -14.06
N VAL A 359 8.27 9.41 -13.45
CA VAL A 359 7.25 9.77 -12.48
C VAL A 359 5.84 9.63 -13.06
N ALA A 360 5.60 10.13 -14.27
CA ALA A 360 4.32 10.00 -14.95
C ALA A 360 3.91 8.51 -15.11
N GLN A 361 4.88 7.61 -15.35
CA GLN A 361 4.61 6.18 -15.49
C GLN A 361 4.19 5.54 -14.15
N TYR A 362 4.95 5.71 -13.06
CA TYR A 362 4.59 5.09 -11.80
C TYR A 362 3.42 5.80 -11.09
N ASN A 363 3.24 7.12 -11.31
CA ASN A 363 2.09 7.85 -10.79
C ASN A 363 0.77 7.46 -11.46
N SER A 364 0.81 6.87 -12.67
CA SER A 364 -0.39 6.33 -13.34
C SER A 364 -1.06 5.19 -12.57
N LYS A 365 -0.36 4.58 -11.60
CA LYS A 365 -0.81 3.47 -10.76
C LYS A 365 -1.43 2.31 -11.58
N SER A 366 -0.89 2.10 -12.79
CA SER A 366 -1.40 1.10 -13.74
C SER A 366 -1.06 -0.31 -13.27
N THR A 367 -2.02 -1.23 -13.38
CA THR A 367 -1.78 -2.67 -13.16
C THR A 367 -0.66 -3.19 -14.06
N GLY A 368 0.22 -4.01 -13.50
CA GLY A 368 1.35 -4.60 -14.23
C GLY A 368 2.59 -3.70 -14.32
N LYS A 369 2.55 -2.47 -13.79
CA LYS A 369 3.71 -1.61 -13.68
C LYS A 369 4.07 -1.41 -12.20
N LYS A 370 5.10 -2.07 -11.74
CA LYS A 370 5.65 -1.87 -10.39
C LYS A 370 7.12 -1.51 -10.48
N PHE A 371 7.49 -0.36 -9.94
CA PHE A 371 8.84 0.15 -9.92
C PHE A 371 9.56 -0.22 -8.62
N LEU A 372 10.85 -0.52 -8.77
CA LEU A 372 11.78 -0.75 -7.68
C LEU A 372 12.88 0.31 -7.77
N VAL A 373 13.05 1.08 -6.72
CA VAL A 373 14.20 1.98 -6.58
C VAL A 373 15.35 1.19 -6.01
N CYS A 374 16.51 1.27 -6.65
CA CYS A 374 17.78 0.66 -6.25
C CYS A 374 18.73 1.78 -5.81
N PRO A 375 18.77 2.14 -4.52
CA PRO A 375 19.51 3.33 -4.06
C PRO A 375 21.03 3.27 -4.25
N GLN A 376 21.57 2.08 -4.47
CA GLN A 376 23.00 1.87 -4.69
C GLN A 376 23.40 1.91 -6.18
N LYS A 377 22.42 2.04 -7.11
CA LYS A 377 22.63 2.10 -8.56
C LYS A 377 23.20 3.45 -9.03
#